data_b5927f61cf4137748bc4cd5675fc3b17
#
_entry.id   b5927f61cf4137748bc4cd5675fc3b17
#
_cell.length_a   1.000
_cell.length_b   1.000
_cell.length_c   1.000
_cell.angle_alpha   90.00
_cell.angle_beta   90.00
_cell.angle_gamma   90.00
#
_symmetry.space_group_name_H-M   'P 1'
#
loop_
_entity.id
_entity.type
_entity.pdbx_description
1 polymer ?
#
loop_
_entity_poly.entity_id
_entity_poly.type
_entity_poly.pdbx_seq_one_letter_code
_entity_poly.pdbx_strand_id
1 'polypeptide(L)'
;MSRRIVLDTNCLLQAISRRSRFYPIWRGFVQGRYELCVTTEILDEYEEILSRHTSPVVGRMVVEAILRANNVVRVDAQFRFGLIEADPDDNKFVDCAIVANAEYIVTDDAHFDVLMDIPFPRVLVMTAEAFLVELEGA
;
A
#
# COMPACT_ATOMS: atom_id res chain seq x y z
N MET A 1 12.38 11.71 -9.49
CA MET A 1 11.33 10.77 -9.92
C MET A 1 10.55 10.27 -8.72
N SER A 2 9.24 10.23 -8.87
CA SER A 2 8.40 9.71 -7.80
C SER A 2 8.49 8.19 -7.71
N ARG A 3 8.58 7.67 -6.51
CA ARG A 3 8.58 6.22 -6.28
C ARG A 3 7.15 5.70 -6.29
N ARG A 4 6.95 4.54 -6.88
CA ARG A 4 5.66 3.86 -6.89
C ARG A 4 5.63 2.83 -5.77
N ILE A 5 4.68 2.97 -4.87
CA ILE A 5 4.57 2.17 -3.66
C ILE A 5 3.17 1.57 -3.58
N VAL A 6 3.08 0.32 -3.14
CA VAL A 6 1.82 -0.29 -2.71
C VAL A 6 1.86 -0.37 -1.19
N LEU A 7 0.82 0.11 -0.52
CA LEU A 7 0.71 0.00 0.94
C LEU A 7 -0.26 -1.13 1.30
N ASP A 8 0.20 -2.06 2.13
CA ASP A 8 -0.67 -3.01 2.79
C ASP A 8 -1.67 -2.25 3.67
N THR A 9 -2.88 -2.75 3.77
CA THR A 9 -3.98 -2.08 4.50
C THR A 9 -3.60 -1.78 5.94
N ASN A 10 -2.92 -2.70 6.63
CA ASN A 10 -2.52 -2.46 8.02
C ASN A 10 -1.50 -1.33 8.16
N CYS A 11 -0.61 -1.19 7.18
CA CYS A 11 0.34 -0.06 7.17
C CYS A 11 -0.39 1.27 6.99
N LEU A 12 -1.38 1.31 6.11
CA LEU A 12 -2.20 2.51 5.93
C LEU A 12 -2.98 2.83 7.22
N LEU A 13 -3.60 1.81 7.83
CA LEU A 13 -4.35 1.97 9.08
C LEU A 13 -3.47 2.60 10.17
N GLN A 14 -2.22 2.12 10.31
CA GLN A 14 -1.29 2.68 11.29
C GLN A 14 -0.86 4.11 10.97
N ALA A 15 -0.90 4.48 9.70
CA ALA A 15 -0.35 5.76 9.23
C ALA A 15 -1.32 6.93 9.32
N ILE A 16 -2.63 6.70 9.39
CA ILE A 16 -3.60 7.80 9.28
C ILE A 16 -3.83 8.58 10.58
N SER A 17 -3.40 8.07 11.72
CA SER A 17 -3.52 8.80 12.99
C SER A 17 -2.33 9.75 13.16
N ARG A 18 -2.63 11.02 13.46
CA ARG A 18 -1.59 12.03 13.72
C ARG A 18 -0.69 11.67 14.90
N ARG A 19 -1.17 10.83 15.80
CA ARG A 19 -0.43 10.40 16.99
C ARG A 19 0.46 9.18 16.71
N SER A 20 0.29 8.55 15.57
CA SER A 20 1.10 7.38 15.19
C SER A 20 2.50 7.82 14.76
N ARG A 21 3.51 7.02 15.15
CA ARG A 21 4.86 7.23 14.64
C ARG A 21 4.94 7.03 13.12
N PHE A 22 3.97 6.31 12.55
CA PHE A 22 3.92 6.05 11.11
C PHE A 22 3.14 7.12 10.33
N TYR A 23 2.63 8.14 11.01
CA TYR A 23 1.89 9.22 10.35
C TYR A 23 2.65 9.85 9.16
N PRO A 24 3.98 9.99 9.19
CA PRO A 24 4.71 10.52 8.03
C PRO A 24 4.51 9.75 6.74
N ILE A 25 4.10 8.47 6.80
CA ILE A 25 3.77 7.71 5.60
C ILE A 25 2.53 8.29 4.92
N TRP A 26 1.46 8.56 5.68
CA TRP A 26 0.26 9.20 5.12
C TRP A 26 0.54 10.65 4.72
N ARG A 27 1.19 11.39 5.60
CA ARG A 27 1.54 12.78 5.31
C ARG A 27 2.41 12.90 4.06
N GLY A 28 3.34 11.98 3.89
CA GLY A 28 4.21 11.94 2.70
C GLY A 28 3.40 11.74 1.42
N PHE A 29 2.37 10.89 1.46
CA PHE A 29 1.47 10.74 0.33
C PHE A 29 0.72 12.03 0.04
N VAL A 30 0.14 12.65 1.07
CA VAL A 30 -0.60 13.91 0.91
C VAL A 30 0.29 15.01 0.33
N GLN A 31 1.56 15.02 0.70
CA GLN A 31 2.55 15.98 0.20
C GLN A 31 3.14 15.62 -1.16
N GLY A 32 2.71 14.51 -1.76
CA GLY A 32 3.20 14.12 -3.07
C GLY A 32 4.59 13.53 -3.10
N ARG A 33 5.09 13.00 -1.99
CA ARG A 33 6.46 12.50 -1.90
C ARG A 33 6.67 11.15 -2.54
N TYR A 34 5.61 10.42 -2.82
CA TYR A 34 5.64 9.16 -3.57
C TYR A 34 4.30 8.96 -4.27
N GLU A 35 4.26 8.01 -5.19
CA GLU A 35 3.04 7.63 -5.86
C GLU A 35 2.46 6.37 -5.20
N LEU A 36 1.18 6.43 -4.83
CA LEU A 36 0.48 5.28 -4.26
C LEU A 36 -0.25 4.52 -5.35
N CYS A 37 0.08 3.24 -5.51
CA CYS A 37 -0.56 2.36 -6.49
C CYS A 37 -1.72 1.64 -5.85
N VAL A 38 -2.87 1.65 -6.51
CA VAL A 38 -4.10 1.03 -6.00
C VAL A 38 -4.88 0.36 -7.12
N THR A 39 -5.73 -0.59 -6.72
CA THR A 39 -6.81 -1.13 -7.55
C THR A 39 -8.12 -0.84 -6.85
N THR A 40 -9.24 -1.07 -7.55
CA THR A 40 -10.57 -0.96 -6.92
C THR A 40 -10.68 -1.90 -5.72
N GLU A 41 -10.16 -3.12 -5.86
CA GLU A 41 -10.20 -4.12 -4.79
C GLU A 41 -9.43 -3.66 -3.54
N ILE A 42 -8.26 -3.05 -3.74
CA ILE A 42 -7.47 -2.50 -2.64
C ILE A 42 -8.21 -1.32 -1.98
N LEU A 43 -8.79 -0.43 -2.78
CA LEU A 43 -9.54 0.71 -2.24
C LEU A 43 -10.73 0.27 -1.41
N ASP A 44 -11.44 -0.78 -1.87
CA ASP A 44 -12.56 -1.34 -1.13
C ASP A 44 -12.11 -1.90 0.23
N GLU A 45 -10.98 -2.59 0.26
CA GLU A 45 -10.43 -3.10 1.52
C GLU A 45 -9.98 -1.96 2.43
N TYR A 46 -9.33 -0.93 1.90
CA TYR A 46 -8.96 0.24 2.69
C TYR A 46 -10.19 0.82 3.39
N GLU A 47 -11.26 1.07 2.63
CA GLU A 47 -12.48 1.65 3.19
C GLU A 47 -13.09 0.74 4.25
N GLU A 48 -13.18 -0.56 3.98
CA GLU A 48 -13.76 -1.53 4.91
C GLU A 48 -12.99 -1.58 6.23
N ILE A 49 -11.68 -1.74 6.16
CA ILE A 49 -10.85 -1.90 7.35
C ILE A 49 -10.74 -0.60 8.14
N LEU A 50 -10.56 0.53 7.45
CA LEU A 50 -10.53 1.83 8.11
C LEU A 50 -11.87 2.15 8.78
N SER A 51 -12.97 1.83 8.13
CA SER A 51 -14.32 2.05 8.70
C SER A 51 -14.54 1.19 9.94
N ARG A 52 -14.04 -0.04 9.92
CA ARG A 52 -14.19 -0.98 11.04
C ARG A 52 -13.35 -0.57 12.25
N HIS A 53 -12.14 -0.10 12.03
CA HIS A 53 -11.19 0.22 13.12
C HIS A 53 -11.21 1.68 13.55
N THR A 54 -11.79 2.57 12.76
CA THR A 54 -11.94 3.99 13.11
C THR A 54 -13.41 4.39 13.01
N SER A 55 -13.84 4.89 11.86
CA SER A 55 -15.25 5.20 11.59
C SER A 55 -15.52 5.18 10.09
N PRO A 56 -16.80 5.02 9.68
CA PRO A 56 -17.15 5.11 8.26
C PRO A 56 -16.79 6.45 7.63
N VAL A 57 -16.85 7.53 8.39
CA VAL A 57 -16.49 8.87 7.91
C VAL A 57 -15.00 8.91 7.57
N VAL A 58 -14.14 8.41 8.46
CA VAL A 58 -12.69 8.36 8.23
C VAL A 58 -12.36 7.48 7.03
N GLY A 59 -12.98 6.30 6.95
CA GLY A 59 -12.74 5.39 5.81
C GLY A 59 -13.05 6.07 4.47
N ARG A 60 -14.19 6.74 4.36
CA ARG A 60 -14.56 7.47 3.15
C ARG A 60 -13.61 8.63 2.85
N MET A 61 -13.25 9.39 3.88
CA MET A 61 -12.37 10.55 3.70
C MET A 61 -11.00 10.15 3.18
N VAL A 62 -10.45 9.06 3.70
CA VAL A 62 -9.14 8.55 3.26
C VAL A 62 -9.22 8.10 1.79
N VAL A 63 -10.22 7.29 1.45
CA VAL A 63 -10.37 6.82 0.06
C VAL A 63 -10.60 7.98 -0.89
N GLU A 64 -11.43 8.95 -0.53
CA GLU A 64 -11.66 10.14 -1.36
C GLU A 64 -10.37 10.96 -1.54
N ALA A 65 -9.58 11.10 -0.47
CA ALA A 65 -8.30 11.79 -0.57
C ALA A 65 -7.35 11.09 -1.55
N ILE A 66 -7.32 9.76 -1.52
CA ILE A 66 -6.52 8.98 -2.45
C ILE A 66 -7.00 9.19 -3.88
N LEU A 67 -8.31 9.10 -4.11
CA LEU A 67 -8.88 9.24 -5.46
C LEU A 67 -8.69 10.63 -6.07
N ARG A 68 -8.60 11.67 -5.23
CA ARG A 68 -8.41 13.05 -5.69
C ARG A 68 -6.96 13.44 -5.86
N ALA A 69 -6.02 12.65 -5.34
CA ALA A 69 -4.62 12.99 -5.37
C ALA A 69 -4.04 12.87 -6.79
N ASN A 70 -3.09 13.73 -7.13
CA ASN A 70 -2.38 13.66 -8.42
C ASN A 70 -1.36 12.52 -8.44
N ASN A 71 -0.92 12.06 -7.27
CA ASN A 71 0.11 11.04 -7.11
C ASN A 71 -0.47 9.66 -6.78
N VAL A 72 -1.69 9.40 -7.18
CA VAL A 72 -2.26 8.05 -7.15
C VAL A 72 -2.10 7.42 -8.52
N VAL A 73 -1.68 6.14 -8.54
CA VAL A 73 -1.58 5.34 -9.76
C VAL A 73 -2.64 4.25 -9.65
N ARG A 74 -3.71 4.42 -10.39
CA ARG A 74 -4.83 3.49 -10.36
C ARG A 74 -4.70 2.51 -11.51
N VAL A 75 -4.60 1.22 -11.19
CA VAL A 75 -4.46 0.16 -12.20
C VAL A 75 -5.58 -0.85 -12.05
N ASP A 76 -5.78 -1.63 -13.11
CA ASP A 76 -6.73 -2.73 -13.13
C ASP A 76 -5.94 -4.03 -13.23
N ALA A 77 -5.83 -4.76 -12.12
CA ALA A 77 -5.07 -6.00 -12.06
C ALA A 77 -5.94 -7.17 -12.52
N GLN A 78 -6.04 -7.37 -13.83
CA GLN A 78 -6.84 -8.44 -14.41
C GLN A 78 -6.16 -9.81 -14.30
N PHE A 79 -4.83 -9.84 -14.22
CA PHE A 79 -4.08 -11.08 -14.07
C PHE A 79 -3.91 -11.43 -12.60
N ARG A 80 -4.06 -12.71 -12.30
CA ARG A 80 -3.90 -13.25 -10.95
C ARG A 80 -2.64 -14.11 -10.93
N PHE A 81 -1.57 -13.59 -10.33
CA PHE A 81 -0.28 -14.28 -10.31
C PHE A 81 -0.21 -15.36 -9.24
N GLY A 82 -0.98 -15.22 -8.15
CA GLY A 82 -1.08 -16.24 -7.11
C GLY A 82 0.22 -16.55 -6.40
N LEU A 83 1.08 -15.56 -6.18
CA LEU A 83 2.41 -15.78 -5.62
C LEU A 83 2.40 -16.09 -4.12
N ILE A 84 1.36 -15.66 -3.40
CA ILE A 84 1.22 -15.92 -1.96
C ILE A 84 0.14 -16.99 -1.77
N GLU A 85 0.54 -18.17 -1.31
CA GLU A 85 -0.38 -19.28 -1.08
C GLU A 85 -0.91 -19.31 0.33
N ALA A 86 -0.13 -18.85 1.30
CA ALA A 86 -0.49 -18.89 2.72
C ALA A 86 -1.72 -18.04 3.03
N ASP A 87 -1.84 -16.89 2.37
CA ASP A 87 -3.01 -16.02 2.48
C ASP A 87 -3.32 -15.43 1.11
N PRO A 88 -4.21 -16.09 0.33
CA PRO A 88 -4.53 -15.61 -1.02
C PRO A 88 -5.10 -14.19 -1.06
N ASP A 89 -5.69 -13.71 0.03
CA ASP A 89 -6.25 -12.35 0.08
C ASP A 89 -5.16 -11.28 -0.05
N ASP A 90 -3.91 -11.60 0.29
CA ASP A 90 -2.78 -10.68 0.15
C ASP A 90 -2.34 -10.51 -1.30
N ASN A 91 -2.75 -11.41 -2.20
CA ASN A 91 -2.33 -11.37 -3.59
C ASN A 91 -2.78 -10.11 -4.35
N LYS A 92 -3.86 -9.45 -3.90
CA LYS A 92 -4.30 -8.21 -4.56
C LYS A 92 -3.22 -7.12 -4.53
N PHE A 93 -2.42 -7.08 -3.45
CA PHE A 93 -1.32 -6.12 -3.34
C PHE A 93 -0.16 -6.50 -4.26
N VAL A 94 0.15 -7.79 -4.35
CA VAL A 94 1.20 -8.30 -5.23
C VAL A 94 0.83 -8.06 -6.69
N ASP A 95 -0.39 -8.40 -7.08
CA ASP A 95 -0.87 -8.22 -8.44
C ASP A 95 -0.84 -6.75 -8.84
N CYS A 96 -1.26 -5.86 -7.93
CA CYS A 96 -1.19 -4.43 -8.14
C CYS A 96 0.25 -3.95 -8.36
N ALA A 97 1.18 -4.41 -7.52
CA ALA A 97 2.58 -4.03 -7.62
C ALA A 97 3.19 -4.44 -8.96
N ILE A 98 2.85 -5.63 -9.44
CA ILE A 98 3.35 -6.12 -10.73
C ILE A 98 2.78 -5.27 -11.88
N VAL A 99 1.46 -5.09 -11.91
CA VAL A 99 0.80 -4.36 -13.00
C VAL A 99 1.21 -2.89 -13.02
N ALA A 100 1.35 -2.27 -11.85
CA ALA A 100 1.75 -0.87 -11.72
C ALA A 100 3.26 -0.67 -11.85
N ASN A 101 4.02 -1.74 -11.89
CA ASN A 101 5.49 -1.70 -11.84
C ASN A 101 5.96 -0.91 -10.60
N ALA A 102 5.38 -1.24 -9.44
CA ALA A 102 5.74 -0.59 -8.19
C ALA A 102 7.13 -0.98 -7.75
N GLU A 103 7.81 -0.05 -7.11
CA GLU A 103 9.17 -0.30 -6.59
C GLU A 103 9.13 -1.21 -5.37
N TYR A 104 8.16 -0.98 -4.48
CA TYR A 104 8.02 -1.76 -3.24
C TYR A 104 6.56 -1.98 -2.87
N ILE A 105 6.32 -3.09 -2.17
CA ILE A 105 5.14 -3.24 -1.33
C ILE A 105 5.59 -2.94 0.10
N VAL A 106 4.94 -2.01 0.77
CA VAL A 106 5.22 -1.68 2.18
C VAL A 106 4.26 -2.49 3.03
N THR A 107 4.80 -3.45 3.77
CA THR A 107 4.03 -4.36 4.61
C THR A 107 4.89 -4.91 5.75
N ASP A 108 4.25 -5.19 6.88
CA ASP A 108 4.88 -5.87 8.01
C ASP A 108 4.43 -7.33 8.11
N ASP A 109 3.61 -7.80 7.17
CA ASP A 109 3.09 -9.17 7.16
C ASP A 109 4.13 -10.13 6.60
N ALA A 110 4.52 -11.13 7.43
CA ALA A 110 5.52 -12.12 7.05
C ALA A 110 5.10 -13.00 5.86
N HIS A 111 3.80 -13.08 5.53
CA HIS A 111 3.34 -13.83 4.36
C HIS A 111 3.96 -13.31 3.06
N PHE A 112 4.33 -12.02 3.01
CA PHE A 112 4.97 -11.43 1.83
C PHE A 112 6.43 -11.81 1.67
N ASP A 113 7.06 -12.41 2.71
CA ASP A 113 8.48 -12.79 2.64
C ASP A 113 8.76 -13.83 1.55
N VAL A 114 7.76 -14.62 1.17
CA VAL A 114 7.88 -15.61 0.10
C VAL A 114 8.30 -14.96 -1.23
N LEU A 115 7.97 -13.69 -1.43
CA LEU A 115 8.29 -12.97 -2.66
C LEU A 115 9.80 -12.80 -2.86
N MET A 116 10.57 -12.83 -1.77
CA MET A 116 12.04 -12.71 -1.83
C MET A 116 12.67 -13.90 -2.54
N ASP A 117 12.01 -15.06 -2.53
CA ASP A 117 12.48 -16.29 -3.14
C ASP A 117 12.03 -16.45 -4.59
N ILE A 118 11.20 -15.52 -5.10
CA ILE A 118 10.66 -15.59 -6.45
C ILE A 118 11.47 -14.66 -7.36
N PRO A 119 12.24 -15.21 -8.32
CA PRO A 119 13.08 -14.37 -9.18
C PRO A 119 12.30 -13.63 -10.26
N PHE A 120 11.13 -14.14 -10.66
CA PHE A 120 10.33 -13.50 -11.70
C PHE A 120 8.86 -13.95 -11.61
N PRO A 121 7.88 -13.02 -11.61
CA PRO A 121 8.11 -11.56 -11.58
C PRO A 121 8.70 -11.14 -10.23
N ARG A 122 9.65 -10.21 -10.27
CA ARG A 122 10.33 -9.75 -9.06
C ARG A 122 9.52 -8.64 -8.40
N VAL A 123 9.16 -8.87 -7.13
CA VAL A 123 8.45 -7.91 -6.31
C VAL A 123 9.24 -7.69 -5.03
N LEU A 124 9.62 -6.45 -4.76
CA LEU A 124 10.38 -6.09 -3.57
C LEU A 124 9.44 -5.68 -2.45
N VAL A 125 9.82 -6.02 -1.23
CA VAL A 125 9.03 -5.78 -0.03
C VAL A 125 9.85 -4.95 0.95
N MET A 126 9.19 -4.02 1.64
CA MET A 126 9.81 -3.15 2.62
C MET A 126 8.88 -3.05 3.83
N THR A 127 9.44 -3.05 5.05
CA THR A 127 8.64 -2.83 6.25
C THR A 127 8.19 -1.38 6.35
N ALA A 128 7.13 -1.13 7.14
CA ALA A 128 6.69 0.23 7.41
C ALA A 128 7.80 1.06 8.07
N GLU A 129 8.57 0.45 8.97
CA GLU A 129 9.70 1.11 9.62
C GLU A 129 10.77 1.53 8.61
N ALA A 130 11.14 0.64 7.69
CA ALA A 130 12.15 0.94 6.67
C ALA A 130 11.67 2.06 5.74
N PHE A 131 10.40 2.05 5.37
CA PHE A 131 9.85 3.10 4.51
C PHE A 131 9.80 4.44 5.25
N LEU A 132 9.46 4.43 6.54
CA LEU A 132 9.47 5.63 7.37
C LEU A 132 10.88 6.26 7.39
N VAL A 133 11.91 5.44 7.58
CA VAL A 133 13.30 5.90 7.59
C VAL A 133 13.65 6.53 6.24
N GLU A 134 13.27 5.92 5.14
CA GLU A 134 13.51 6.50 3.81
C GLU A 134 12.83 7.86 3.64
N LEU A 135 11.59 7.99 4.08
CA LEU A 135 10.86 9.25 3.96
C LEU A 135 11.51 10.35 4.82
N GLU A 136 11.98 10.01 6.01
CA GLU A 136 12.62 10.97 6.90
C GLU A 136 14.01 11.36 6.43
N GLY A 137 14.70 10.47 5.72
CA GLY A 137 16.04 10.72 5.21
C GLY A 137 16.10 11.46 3.89
N ALA A 138 14.97 11.67 3.27
CA ALA A 138 14.91 12.28 1.92
C ALA A 138 14.87 13.81 1.94
#